data_47a3edb2c8644d4a00c6e18b81919f81
#
_entry.id   47a3edb2c8644d4a00c6e18b81919f81
#
_cell.length_a   1.000
_cell.length_b   1.000
_cell.length_c   1.000
_cell.angle_alpha   90.00
_cell.angle_beta   90.00
_cell.angle_gamma   90.00
#
_symmetry.space_group_name_H-M   'P 1'
#
loop_
_entity.id
_entity.type
_entity.pdbx_description
1 polymer ?
#
loop_
_entity_poly.entity_id
_entity_poly.type
_entity_poly.pdbx_seq_one_letter_code
_entity_poly.pdbx_strand_id
1 'polypeptide(L)'
;MKRLNIYLAGACKGLVDEGTSWRNEAFERFILAQKYLDLIAYHLYDPTEYFPRDGSKFITAKQTKNFYIKYLIANSDLILVNLNNTENSVGTGQELQYAVDKGIPVIGFGKQNVYEWLPEDCDVVFDTLEEAVDYIINYYD
;
A
#
# COMPACT_ATOMS: atom_id res chain seq x y z
N MET A 1 9.12 -20.30 -8.53
CA MET A 1 9.14 -19.22 -7.53
C MET A 1 7.76 -18.57 -7.45
N LYS A 2 7.21 -18.48 -6.26
CA LYS A 2 5.92 -17.80 -6.02
C LYS A 2 6.11 -16.29 -6.13
N ARG A 3 5.14 -15.61 -6.72
CA ARG A 3 5.14 -14.14 -6.82
C ARG A 3 4.06 -13.56 -5.90
N LEU A 4 4.43 -12.57 -5.11
CA LEU A 4 3.51 -11.85 -4.24
C LEU A 4 3.43 -10.39 -4.68
N ASN A 5 2.24 -9.97 -5.12
CA ASN A 5 1.98 -8.60 -5.55
C ASN A 5 1.41 -7.80 -4.38
N ILE A 6 2.08 -6.71 -4.02
CA ILE A 6 1.73 -5.89 -2.85
C ILE A 6 1.48 -4.45 -3.30
N TYR A 7 0.30 -3.92 -3.00
CA TYR A 7 0.00 -2.52 -3.26
C TYR A 7 0.36 -1.67 -2.04
N LEU A 8 1.08 -0.57 -2.27
CA LEU A 8 1.53 0.32 -1.20
C LEU A 8 0.58 1.51 -1.08
N ALA A 9 -0.40 1.41 -0.19
CA ALA A 9 -1.40 2.44 0.04
C ALA A 9 -0.97 3.43 1.12
N GLY A 10 -1.47 4.66 1.04
CA GLY A 10 -1.19 5.68 2.04
C GLY A 10 -1.29 7.08 1.48
N ALA A 11 -1.27 8.07 2.36
CA ALA A 11 -1.35 9.47 1.96
C ALA A 11 -0.17 9.88 1.10
N CYS A 12 -0.42 10.74 0.15
CA CYS A 12 0.58 11.30 -0.74
C CYS A 12 0.50 12.82 -0.77
N LYS A 13 -0.67 13.33 -1.13
CA LYS A 13 -0.90 14.76 -1.29
C LYS A 13 -0.74 15.49 0.02
N GLY A 14 0.01 16.59 0.01
CA GLY A 14 0.23 17.42 1.18
C GLY A 14 1.42 16.99 2.03
N LEU A 15 2.08 15.88 1.73
CA LEU A 15 3.29 15.47 2.41
C LEU A 15 4.52 16.08 1.72
N VAL A 16 5.57 16.33 2.51
CA VAL A 16 6.81 16.94 2.00
C VAL A 16 7.45 16.08 0.90
N ASP A 17 7.48 14.77 1.10
CA ASP A 17 8.06 13.82 0.15
C ASP A 17 7.02 13.20 -0.79
N GLU A 18 5.79 13.65 -0.72
CA GLU A 18 4.65 13.13 -1.49
C GLU A 18 4.42 11.63 -1.28
N GLY A 19 4.86 11.11 -0.14
CA GLY A 19 4.67 9.71 0.22
C GLY A 19 5.69 8.75 -0.39
N THR A 20 6.80 9.24 -0.92
CA THR A 20 7.80 8.38 -1.59
C THR A 20 8.75 7.70 -0.62
N SER A 21 9.14 8.36 0.47
CA SER A 21 10.19 7.85 1.37
C SER A 21 9.86 6.49 1.97
N TRP A 22 8.67 6.34 2.55
CA TRP A 22 8.31 5.06 3.17
C TRP A 22 8.13 3.95 2.13
N ARG A 23 7.65 4.30 0.95
CA ARG A 23 7.49 3.32 -0.13
C ARG A 23 8.83 2.82 -0.64
N ASN A 24 9.81 3.71 -0.74
CA ASN A 24 11.17 3.31 -1.09
C ASN A 24 11.80 2.42 -0.02
N GLU A 25 11.59 2.73 1.26
CA GLU A 25 12.07 1.88 2.36
C GLU A 25 11.43 0.50 2.32
N ALA A 26 10.13 0.44 2.07
CA ALA A 26 9.43 -0.84 1.92
C ALA A 26 10.03 -1.67 0.78
N PHE A 27 10.26 -1.04 -0.36
CA PHE A 27 10.88 -1.69 -1.51
C PHE A 27 12.25 -2.28 -1.14
N GLU A 28 13.10 -1.51 -0.49
CA GLU A 28 14.43 -1.96 -0.07
C GLU A 28 14.35 -3.17 0.86
N ARG A 29 13.43 -3.14 1.83
CA ARG A 29 13.26 -4.23 2.79
C ARG A 29 12.80 -5.52 2.12
N PHE A 30 11.86 -5.45 1.19
CA PHE A 30 11.39 -6.63 0.46
C PHE A 30 12.46 -7.17 -0.49
N ILE A 31 13.20 -6.31 -1.16
CA ILE A 31 14.31 -6.74 -2.04
C ILE A 31 15.40 -7.46 -1.23
N LEU A 32 15.73 -6.94 -0.05
CA LEU A 32 16.70 -7.58 0.81
C LEU A 32 16.23 -8.98 1.26
N ALA A 33 14.97 -9.09 1.66
CA ALA A 33 14.39 -10.37 2.05
C ALA A 33 14.40 -11.37 0.90
N GLN A 34 14.01 -10.95 -0.29
CA GLN A 34 14.02 -11.79 -1.49
C GLN A 34 15.42 -12.34 -1.80
N LYS A 35 16.43 -11.51 -1.60
CA LYS A 35 17.82 -11.89 -1.84
C LYS A 35 18.28 -13.04 -0.94
N TYR A 36 17.77 -13.08 0.31
CA TYR A 36 18.15 -14.11 1.26
C TYR A 36 17.26 -15.34 1.22
N LEU A 37 15.97 -15.17 0.96
CA LEU A 37 15.01 -16.28 1.05
C LEU A 37 14.87 -17.07 -0.26
N ASP A 38 15.00 -16.40 -1.38
CA ASP A 38 14.96 -16.99 -2.74
C ASP A 38 13.75 -17.89 -3.04
N LEU A 39 12.68 -17.78 -2.25
CA LEU A 39 11.46 -18.58 -2.39
C LEU A 39 10.29 -17.80 -2.97
N ILE A 40 10.28 -16.48 -2.77
CA ILE A 40 9.21 -15.60 -3.21
C ILE A 40 9.79 -14.39 -3.91
N ALA A 41 9.17 -14.01 -5.03
CA ALA A 41 9.44 -12.73 -5.68
C ALA A 41 8.42 -11.70 -5.21
N TYR A 42 8.86 -10.64 -4.56
CA TYR A 42 8.00 -9.54 -4.15
C TYR A 42 7.89 -8.51 -5.26
N HIS A 43 6.68 -8.23 -5.68
CA HIS A 43 6.41 -7.19 -6.67
C HIS A 43 5.55 -6.11 -6.01
N LEU A 44 6.08 -4.88 -5.94
CA LEU A 44 5.41 -3.78 -5.26
C LEU A 44 4.79 -2.83 -6.28
N TYR A 45 3.50 -2.53 -6.09
CA TYR A 45 2.83 -1.48 -6.83
C TYR A 45 2.92 -0.19 -6.01
N ASP A 46 3.83 0.69 -6.40
CA ASP A 46 3.99 2.02 -5.78
C ASP A 46 3.22 3.03 -6.63
N PRO A 47 2.08 3.54 -6.14
CA PRO A 47 1.25 4.46 -6.93
C PRO A 47 1.97 5.77 -7.27
N THR A 48 3.03 6.14 -6.54
CA THR A 48 3.77 7.37 -6.82
C THR A 48 4.66 7.27 -8.06
N GLU A 49 4.88 6.06 -8.59
CA GLU A 49 5.77 5.85 -9.72
C GLU A 49 5.08 5.85 -11.08
N TYR A 50 3.75 5.76 -11.11
CA TYR A 50 3.05 5.52 -12.38
C TYR A 50 2.71 6.77 -13.14
N PHE A 51 2.23 7.82 -12.47
CA PHE A 51 1.72 9.01 -13.12
C PHE A 51 2.07 10.28 -12.38
N PRO A 52 2.18 11.43 -13.10
CA PRO A 52 2.26 12.73 -12.44
C PRO A 52 1.04 12.96 -11.55
N ARG A 53 1.27 13.65 -10.44
CA ARG A 53 0.22 13.89 -9.44
C ARG A 53 -0.91 14.76 -9.94
N ASP A 54 -0.64 15.61 -10.92
CA ASP A 54 -1.64 16.48 -11.51
C ASP A 54 -2.63 15.71 -12.38
N GLY A 55 -2.43 14.41 -12.58
CA GLY A 55 -3.29 13.60 -13.41
C GLY A 55 -3.15 13.89 -14.90
N SER A 56 -2.08 14.56 -15.32
CA SER A 56 -1.91 14.97 -16.72
C SER A 56 -1.89 13.83 -17.72
N LYS A 57 -1.63 12.61 -17.27
CA LYS A 57 -1.61 11.43 -18.12
C LYS A 57 -3.00 10.90 -18.44
N PHE A 58 -4.00 11.28 -17.67
CA PHE A 58 -5.37 10.83 -17.84
C PHE A 58 -6.29 12.02 -18.11
N ILE A 59 -7.35 11.80 -18.86
CA ILE A 59 -8.31 12.83 -19.20
C ILE A 59 -9.14 13.24 -17.99
N THR A 60 -9.46 12.28 -17.10
CA THR A 60 -10.34 12.54 -15.95
C THR A 60 -9.81 11.91 -14.66
N ALA A 61 -10.25 12.46 -13.53
CA ALA A 61 -9.96 11.89 -12.22
C ALA A 61 -10.53 10.47 -12.09
N LYS A 62 -11.64 10.20 -12.75
CA LYS A 62 -12.24 8.87 -12.77
C LYS A 62 -11.31 7.84 -13.41
N GLN A 63 -10.65 8.18 -14.48
CA GLN A 63 -9.69 7.30 -15.14
C GLN A 63 -8.49 7.01 -14.24
N THR A 64 -7.97 8.03 -13.55
CA THR A 64 -6.88 7.88 -12.61
C THR A 64 -7.28 6.94 -11.47
N LYS A 65 -8.44 7.19 -10.86
CA LYS A 65 -8.97 6.37 -9.78
C LYS A 65 -9.15 4.91 -10.22
N ASN A 66 -9.74 4.70 -11.40
CA ASN A 66 -9.98 3.37 -11.91
C ASN A 66 -8.69 2.60 -12.18
N PHE A 67 -7.64 3.30 -12.62
CA PHE A 67 -6.35 2.66 -12.83
C PHE A 67 -5.80 2.11 -11.52
N TYR A 68 -5.77 2.93 -10.45
CA TYR A 68 -5.23 2.50 -9.18
C TYR A 68 -6.08 1.39 -8.54
N ILE A 69 -7.39 1.53 -8.54
CA ILE A 69 -8.28 0.57 -7.86
C ILE A 69 -8.51 -0.67 -8.70
N LYS A 70 -9.00 -0.51 -9.92
CA LYS A 70 -9.47 -1.65 -10.72
C LYS A 70 -8.37 -2.37 -11.46
N TYR A 71 -7.19 -1.74 -11.59
CA TYR A 71 -6.06 -2.38 -12.25
C TYR A 71 -4.98 -2.79 -11.25
N LEU A 72 -4.44 -1.85 -10.48
CA LEU A 72 -3.34 -2.17 -9.56
C LEU A 72 -3.82 -2.98 -8.34
N ILE A 73 -4.82 -2.48 -7.62
CA ILE A 73 -5.30 -3.16 -6.41
C ILE A 73 -5.96 -4.49 -6.77
N ALA A 74 -6.75 -4.52 -7.82
CA ALA A 74 -7.41 -5.75 -8.25
C ALA A 74 -6.42 -6.88 -8.61
N ASN A 75 -5.19 -6.53 -8.98
CA ASN A 75 -4.13 -7.49 -9.29
C ASN A 75 -3.15 -7.69 -8.12
N SER A 76 -3.46 -7.18 -6.95
CA SER A 76 -2.63 -7.33 -5.76
C SER A 76 -3.09 -8.49 -4.90
N ASP A 77 -2.12 -9.17 -4.28
CA ASP A 77 -2.40 -10.26 -3.35
C ASP A 77 -2.67 -9.73 -1.95
N LEU A 78 -2.08 -8.59 -1.61
CA LEU A 78 -2.32 -7.91 -0.35
C LEU A 78 -2.01 -6.41 -0.48
N ILE A 79 -2.48 -5.65 0.50
CA ILE A 79 -2.19 -4.21 0.60
C ILE A 79 -1.38 -3.96 1.87
N LEU A 80 -0.30 -3.20 1.73
CA LEU A 80 0.45 -2.63 2.85
C LEU A 80 0.10 -1.15 2.92
N VAL A 81 -0.50 -0.70 4.02
CA VAL A 81 -0.94 0.68 4.16
C VAL A 81 -0.20 1.41 5.27
N ASN A 82 0.29 2.61 4.94
CA ASN A 82 0.82 3.54 5.91
C ASN A 82 -0.35 4.36 6.47
N LEU A 83 -0.68 4.16 7.75
CA LEU A 83 -1.78 4.85 8.42
C LEU A 83 -1.39 6.23 8.95
N ASN A 84 -0.11 6.62 8.87
CA ASN A 84 0.31 7.94 9.28
C ASN A 84 -0.22 9.00 8.30
N ASN A 85 -0.73 10.11 8.83
CA ASN A 85 -1.19 11.26 8.05
C ASN A 85 -2.32 10.95 7.05
N THR A 86 -3.23 10.04 7.42
CA THR A 86 -4.33 9.65 6.55
C THR A 86 -5.62 10.43 6.79
N GLU A 87 -5.64 11.41 7.69
CA GLU A 87 -6.85 12.14 8.09
C GLU A 87 -7.59 12.77 6.90
N ASN A 88 -6.86 13.20 5.89
CA ASN A 88 -7.44 13.84 4.70
C ASN A 88 -7.26 13.02 3.43
N SER A 89 -6.92 11.74 3.58
CA SER A 89 -6.66 10.87 2.43
C SER A 89 -7.90 10.07 2.02
N VAL A 90 -8.78 10.72 1.28
CA VAL A 90 -10.01 10.09 0.76
C VAL A 90 -9.66 8.91 -0.14
N GLY A 91 -8.63 9.04 -0.97
CA GLY A 91 -8.20 7.97 -1.88
C GLY A 91 -7.79 6.72 -1.14
N THR A 92 -7.01 6.86 -0.06
CA THR A 92 -6.61 5.72 0.76
C THR A 92 -7.84 5.00 1.32
N GLY A 93 -8.82 5.75 1.82
CA GLY A 93 -10.06 5.16 2.34
C GLY A 93 -10.80 4.34 1.28
N GLN A 94 -10.91 4.85 0.07
CA GLN A 94 -11.58 4.13 -1.01
C GLN A 94 -10.81 2.89 -1.44
N GLU A 95 -9.48 2.96 -1.45
CA GLU A 95 -8.61 1.83 -1.78
C GLU A 95 -8.78 0.69 -0.77
N LEU A 96 -8.77 1.01 0.52
CA LEU A 96 -8.95 0.00 1.57
C LEU A 96 -10.35 -0.61 1.54
N GLN A 97 -11.38 0.20 1.32
CA GLN A 97 -12.74 -0.32 1.23
C GLN A 97 -12.91 -1.29 0.06
N TYR A 98 -12.31 -0.97 -1.08
CA TYR A 98 -12.31 -1.89 -2.22
C TYR A 98 -11.64 -3.21 -1.87
N ALA A 99 -10.49 -3.16 -1.19
CA ALA A 99 -9.76 -4.35 -0.79
C ALA A 99 -10.60 -5.23 0.15
N VAL A 100 -11.25 -4.61 1.14
CA VAL A 100 -12.11 -5.33 2.08
C VAL A 100 -13.25 -6.01 1.33
N ASP A 101 -13.90 -5.29 0.42
CA ASP A 101 -15.02 -5.83 -0.37
C ASP A 101 -14.60 -7.01 -1.25
N LYS A 102 -13.37 -7.02 -1.71
CA LYS A 102 -12.83 -8.08 -2.58
C LYS A 102 -12.11 -9.18 -1.81
N GLY A 103 -12.03 -9.08 -0.49
CA GLY A 103 -11.34 -10.08 0.32
C GLY A 103 -9.82 -10.04 0.20
N ILE A 104 -9.25 -8.91 -0.20
CA ILE A 104 -7.80 -8.74 -0.28
C ILE A 104 -7.29 -8.36 1.10
N PRO A 105 -6.33 -9.11 1.67
CA PRO A 105 -5.79 -8.78 3.00
C PRO A 105 -5.17 -7.39 3.05
N VAL A 106 -5.37 -6.69 4.17
CA VAL A 106 -4.82 -5.36 4.41
C VAL A 106 -3.97 -5.38 5.66
N ILE A 107 -2.70 -5.06 5.51
CA ILE A 107 -1.73 -5.00 6.60
C ILE A 107 -1.36 -3.54 6.80
N GLY A 108 -1.61 -3.02 8.01
CA GLY A 108 -1.36 -1.61 8.31
C GLY A 108 -0.19 -1.39 9.26
N PHE A 109 0.38 -0.20 9.21
CA PHE A 109 1.36 0.25 10.20
C PHE A 109 1.22 1.74 10.41
N GLY A 110 1.69 2.19 11.56
CA GLY A 110 1.77 3.61 11.88
C GLY A 110 0.89 4.01 13.06
N LYS A 111 0.94 5.30 13.36
CA LYS A 111 0.19 5.88 14.47
C LYS A 111 -1.27 6.01 14.11
N GLN A 112 -2.15 5.46 14.94
CA GLN A 112 -3.58 5.48 14.72
C GLN A 112 -4.25 6.53 15.59
N ASN A 113 -5.31 7.14 15.05
CA ASN A 113 -6.24 7.95 15.82
C ASN A 113 -7.44 7.09 16.14
N VAL A 114 -7.87 7.08 17.41
CA VAL A 114 -9.00 6.25 17.87
C VAL A 114 -10.32 6.56 17.16
N TYR A 115 -10.44 7.72 16.56
CA TYR A 115 -11.65 8.13 15.82
C TYR A 115 -11.60 7.84 14.33
N GLU A 116 -10.49 7.30 13.83
CA GLU A 116 -10.36 6.98 12.41
C GLU A 116 -10.88 5.59 12.10
N TRP A 117 -11.44 5.45 10.91
CA TRP A 117 -12.02 4.19 10.46
C TRP A 117 -11.02 3.29 9.71
N LEU A 118 -9.96 3.87 9.17
CA LEU A 118 -9.02 3.11 8.34
C LEU A 118 -8.37 1.92 9.07
N PRO A 119 -7.98 2.04 10.35
CA PRO A 119 -7.44 0.87 11.05
C PRO A 119 -8.41 -0.30 11.13
N GLU A 120 -9.72 -0.04 11.11
CA GLU A 120 -10.75 -1.08 11.16
C GLU A 120 -10.83 -1.88 9.85
N ASP A 121 -10.31 -1.35 8.75
CA ASP A 121 -10.23 -2.06 7.47
C ASP A 121 -9.00 -2.97 7.39
N CYS A 122 -8.10 -2.90 8.36
CA CYS A 122 -6.88 -3.69 8.39
C CYS A 122 -7.10 -5.01 9.12
N ASP A 123 -6.54 -6.09 8.57
CA ASP A 123 -6.55 -7.39 9.24
C ASP A 123 -5.62 -7.39 10.45
N VAL A 124 -4.52 -6.64 10.36
CA VAL A 124 -3.58 -6.46 11.46
C VAL A 124 -2.88 -5.11 11.30
N VAL A 125 -2.52 -4.47 12.42
CA VAL A 125 -1.83 -3.17 12.42
C VAL A 125 -0.61 -3.25 13.33
N PHE A 126 0.50 -2.72 12.85
CA PHE A 126 1.77 -2.65 13.57
C PHE A 126 2.17 -1.20 13.82
N ASP A 127 3.09 -0.98 14.75
CA ASP A 127 3.56 0.37 15.04
C ASP A 127 4.50 0.89 13.94
N THR A 128 5.29 0.01 13.33
CA THR A 128 6.33 0.40 12.40
C THR A 128 6.24 -0.36 11.07
N LEU A 129 6.80 0.25 10.03
CA LEU A 129 6.96 -0.38 8.73
C LEU A 129 7.75 -1.69 8.83
N GLU A 130 8.83 -1.70 9.61
CA GLU A 130 9.67 -2.87 9.77
C GLU A 130 8.87 -4.06 10.29
N GLU A 131 8.05 -3.85 11.32
CA GLU A 131 7.22 -4.91 11.87
C GLU A 131 6.21 -5.44 10.86
N ALA A 132 5.59 -4.54 10.09
CA ALA A 132 4.62 -4.93 9.06
C ALA A 132 5.28 -5.74 7.94
N VAL A 133 6.44 -5.32 7.48
CA VAL A 133 7.19 -6.05 6.45
C VAL A 133 7.61 -7.43 6.95
N ASP A 134 8.13 -7.51 8.17
CA ASP A 134 8.52 -8.79 8.77
C ASP A 134 7.32 -9.74 8.88
N TYR A 135 6.17 -9.22 9.25
CA TYR A 135 4.95 -10.02 9.30
C TYR A 135 4.60 -10.57 7.92
N ILE A 136 4.63 -9.74 6.89
CA ILE A 136 4.31 -10.17 5.52
C ILE A 136 5.27 -11.25 5.06
N ILE A 137 6.57 -11.07 5.29
CA ILE A 137 7.59 -12.04 4.91
C ILE A 137 7.34 -13.38 5.58
N ASN A 138 6.98 -13.39 6.86
CA ASN A 138 6.81 -14.61 7.62
C ASN A 138 5.48 -15.35 7.37
N TYR A 139 4.42 -14.61 7.05
CA TYR A 139 3.08 -15.20 6.93
C TYR A 139 2.62 -15.46 5.50
N TYR A 140 3.14 -14.72 4.53
CA TYR A 140 2.77 -14.88 3.13
C TYR A 140 3.87 -15.50 2.30
N ASP A 141 4.86 -16.00 2.96
CA ASP A 141 6.02 -16.65 2.38
C ASP A 141 5.71 -18.05 1.81
#